data_293d850632c86bd6598814b7cf5ca470
#
_entry.id   293d850632c86bd6598814b7cf5ca470
#
_cell.length_a   1.000
_cell.length_b   1.000
_cell.length_c   1.000
_cell.angle_alpha   90.00
_cell.angle_beta   90.00
_cell.angle_gamma   90.00
#
_symmetry.space_group_name_H-M   'P 1'
#
loop_
_entity.id
_entity.type
_entity.pdbx_description
1 polymer ?
#
loop_
_entity_poly.entity_id
_entity_poly.type
_entity_poly.pdbx_seq_one_letter_code
_entity_poly.pdbx_strand_id
1 'polypeptide(L)'
;FYLLISVCLVMNSVFAVNPLVDWPQFRGPDGNGNIGELNHPAKWSMEQNLAWKQSIPGGGWSSPVVAGNNIFVTTAVDSNNTKPLNHAGGVRNMRGKRASEPFDFKLICISLKDGAFKWETSIANKKPEFRIHPSNTYATESPVTDGKYVYCYFAAIGKVAAVDFSGEIFWTIDVGAFPSGNGFGSGSSLGYKDGKLFLQCDNDKDSFVLSLDANTGKELWKRKRSSSTSWSSPFIWKNSKRTDLVVCGS
;
A
#
# COMPACT_ATOMS: atom_id res chain seq x y z
N PHE A 1 -24.87 12.52 -51.05
CA PHE A 1 -24.24 11.59 -50.09
C PHE A 1 -23.36 12.41 -49.13
N TYR A 2 -23.91 12.68 -47.93
CA TYR A 2 -23.13 13.31 -46.85
C TYR A 2 -22.68 12.18 -45.91
N LEU A 3 -21.36 12.02 -45.78
CA LEU A 3 -20.72 11.09 -44.86
C LEU A 3 -20.59 11.77 -43.51
N LEU A 4 -21.42 11.40 -42.52
CA LEU A 4 -21.31 11.85 -41.16
C LEU A 4 -20.21 10.98 -40.48
N ILE A 5 -19.01 11.57 -40.32
CA ILE A 5 -17.95 10.98 -39.48
C ILE A 5 -18.26 11.32 -38.04
N SER A 6 -18.77 10.34 -37.27
CA SER A 6 -18.94 10.44 -35.83
C SER A 6 -17.58 10.24 -35.19
N VAL A 7 -16.95 11.33 -34.76
CA VAL A 7 -15.73 11.29 -33.94
C VAL A 7 -16.15 10.99 -32.51
N CYS A 8 -15.97 9.73 -32.08
CA CYS A 8 -16.11 9.34 -30.69
C CYS A 8 -14.90 9.89 -29.90
N LEU A 9 -15.07 11.05 -29.30
CA LEU A 9 -14.12 11.58 -28.29
C LEU A 9 -14.23 10.71 -27.05
N VAL A 10 -13.32 9.77 -26.90
CA VAL A 10 -13.08 9.11 -25.60
C VAL A 10 -12.46 10.13 -24.68
N MET A 11 -13.28 10.80 -23.88
CA MET A 11 -12.79 11.60 -22.77
C MET A 11 -12.17 10.65 -21.74
N ASN A 12 -10.87 10.50 -21.75
CA ASN A 12 -10.12 9.98 -20.62
C ASN A 12 -10.28 11.00 -19.46
N SER A 13 -11.28 10.80 -18.63
CA SER A 13 -11.39 11.51 -17.37
C SER A 13 -10.25 11.05 -16.46
N VAL A 14 -9.13 11.75 -16.50
CA VAL A 14 -8.14 11.69 -15.42
C VAL A 14 -8.87 12.28 -14.20
N PHE A 15 -9.31 11.44 -13.30
CA PHE A 15 -9.86 11.89 -12.02
C PHE A 15 -8.75 12.64 -11.29
N ALA A 16 -8.84 13.95 -11.24
CA ALA A 16 -7.96 14.75 -10.42
C ALA A 16 -8.17 14.34 -8.97
N VAL A 17 -7.11 13.93 -8.29
CA VAL A 17 -7.11 13.70 -6.84
C VAL A 17 -7.67 14.96 -6.17
N ASN A 18 -8.80 14.85 -5.47
CA ASN A 18 -9.36 15.96 -4.72
C ASN A 18 -8.55 16.11 -3.41
N PRO A 19 -7.71 17.12 -3.26
CA PRO A 19 -6.79 17.24 -2.12
C PRO A 19 -7.50 17.41 -0.77
N LEU A 20 -8.79 17.71 -0.77
CA LEU A 20 -9.60 17.90 0.45
C LEU A 20 -10.27 16.60 0.94
N VAL A 21 -10.33 15.56 0.12
CA VAL A 21 -11.03 14.31 0.44
C VAL A 21 -10.15 13.09 0.24
N ASP A 22 -9.18 13.15 -0.67
CA ASP A 22 -8.37 12.01 -1.05
C ASP A 22 -7.08 11.91 -0.22
N TRP A 23 -6.77 10.67 0.17
CA TRP A 23 -5.53 10.30 0.87
C TRP A 23 -4.83 9.20 0.08
N PRO A 24 -4.17 9.55 -1.06
CA PRO A 24 -3.82 8.59 -2.11
C PRO A 24 -2.62 7.69 -1.79
N GLN A 25 -1.88 7.96 -0.74
CA GLN A 25 -0.67 7.21 -0.36
C GLN A 25 -0.37 7.32 1.14
N PHE A 26 0.62 6.57 1.60
CA PHE A 26 1.18 6.72 2.95
C PHE A 26 1.56 8.18 3.22
N ARG A 27 1.08 8.74 4.33
CA ARG A 27 1.22 10.16 4.72
C ARG A 27 0.56 11.17 3.77
N GLY A 28 -0.43 10.74 2.99
CA GLY A 28 -1.34 11.62 2.25
C GLY A 28 -0.80 12.21 0.95
N PRO A 29 -1.45 13.24 0.41
CA PRO A 29 -1.19 13.75 -0.94
C PRO A 29 0.27 14.11 -1.19
N ASP A 30 0.90 14.78 -0.23
CA ASP A 30 2.30 15.22 -0.33
C ASP A 30 3.28 14.28 0.39
N GLY A 31 2.81 13.15 0.93
CA GLY A 31 3.63 12.20 1.66
C GLY A 31 4.24 12.73 2.97
N ASN A 32 3.79 13.89 3.46
CA ASN A 32 4.33 14.57 4.64
C ASN A 32 3.43 14.46 5.89
N GLY A 33 2.23 13.88 5.75
CA GLY A 33 1.25 13.74 6.83
C GLY A 33 0.46 15.00 7.14
N ASN A 34 0.61 16.06 6.34
CA ASN A 34 -0.08 17.32 6.52
C ASN A 34 -1.29 17.41 5.59
N ILE A 35 -2.44 17.79 6.12
CA ILE A 35 -3.70 17.97 5.37
C ILE A 35 -4.17 19.43 5.38
N GLY A 36 -3.33 20.34 5.84
CA GLY A 36 -3.67 21.76 5.98
C GLY A 36 -4.60 22.05 7.16
N GLU A 37 -5.19 23.24 7.17
CA GLU A 37 -6.12 23.67 8.20
C GLU A 37 -7.51 23.08 7.91
N LEU A 38 -7.84 21.95 8.51
CA LEU A 38 -9.17 21.38 8.49
C LEU A 38 -9.72 21.28 9.92
N ASN A 39 -11.02 21.49 10.05
CA ASN A 39 -11.72 21.25 11.31
C ASN A 39 -11.82 19.75 11.58
N HIS A 40 -10.84 19.21 12.33
CA HIS A 40 -10.92 17.84 12.80
C HIS A 40 -11.56 17.78 14.17
N PRO A 41 -12.29 16.71 14.48
CA PRO A 41 -12.70 16.49 15.86
C PRO A 41 -11.46 16.27 16.72
N ALA A 42 -11.30 17.09 17.76
CA ALA A 42 -10.22 16.94 18.75
C ALA A 42 -10.44 15.75 19.68
N LYS A 43 -11.68 15.24 19.73
CA LYS A 43 -12.07 14.08 20.55
C LYS A 43 -12.98 13.16 19.74
N TRP A 44 -12.75 11.87 19.87
CA TRP A 44 -13.65 10.84 19.32
C TRP A 44 -13.67 9.63 20.26
N SER A 45 -14.80 8.94 20.28
CA SER A 45 -15.03 7.68 21.00
C SER A 45 -16.03 6.83 20.24
N MET A 46 -16.45 5.72 20.81
CA MET A 46 -17.52 4.90 20.22
C MET A 46 -18.87 5.64 20.19
N GLU A 47 -19.05 6.65 21.04
CA GLU A 47 -20.27 7.44 21.20
C GLU A 47 -20.16 8.85 20.58
N GLN A 48 -18.95 9.27 20.21
CA GLN A 48 -18.70 10.63 19.73
C GLN A 48 -17.82 10.67 18.50
N ASN A 49 -18.30 11.33 17.45
CA ASN A 49 -17.57 11.57 16.20
C ASN A 49 -17.14 10.27 15.46
N LEU A 50 -17.82 9.16 15.72
CA LEU A 50 -17.65 7.89 15.00
C LEU A 50 -18.79 7.76 14.00
N ALA A 51 -18.47 7.78 12.69
CA ALA A 51 -19.48 7.58 11.65
C ALA A 51 -19.84 6.08 11.51
N TRP A 52 -18.83 5.23 11.48
CA TRP A 52 -18.98 3.78 11.37
C TRP A 52 -17.70 3.08 11.82
N LYS A 53 -17.81 1.76 12.01
CA LYS A 53 -16.68 0.88 12.34
C LYS A 53 -16.79 -0.40 11.53
N GLN A 54 -15.73 -0.78 10.83
CA GLN A 54 -15.67 -1.99 10.03
C GLN A 54 -14.50 -2.86 10.48
N SER A 55 -14.79 -4.15 10.74
CA SER A 55 -13.75 -5.14 11.00
C SER A 55 -13.14 -5.63 9.68
N ILE A 56 -11.82 -5.64 9.60
CA ILE A 56 -11.08 -6.17 8.45
C ILE A 56 -10.58 -7.57 8.80
N PRO A 57 -10.78 -8.58 7.92
CA PRO A 57 -10.27 -9.93 8.17
C PRO A 57 -8.74 -9.97 8.13
N GLY A 58 -8.14 -10.87 8.89
CA GLY A 58 -6.69 -11.07 8.93
C GLY A 58 -5.93 -10.02 9.74
N GLY A 59 -4.74 -9.68 9.30
CA GLY A 59 -3.87 -8.70 9.96
C GLY A 59 -3.16 -7.80 8.96
N GLY A 60 -3.22 -6.48 9.22
CA GLY A 60 -2.55 -5.46 8.42
C GLY A 60 -2.20 -4.24 9.28
N TRP A 61 -1.02 -3.67 9.04
CA TRP A 61 -0.57 -2.40 9.59
C TRP A 61 -0.52 -1.29 8.54
N SER A 62 -1.05 -1.57 7.34
CA SER A 62 -1.12 -0.58 6.28
C SER A 62 -1.99 0.61 6.68
N SER A 63 -1.56 1.82 6.34
CA SER A 63 -2.43 2.98 6.40
C SER A 63 -3.51 2.87 5.33
N PRO A 64 -4.77 3.18 5.64
CA PRO A 64 -5.82 3.27 4.63
C PRO A 64 -5.46 4.34 3.58
N VAL A 65 -5.82 4.05 2.34
CA VAL A 65 -5.73 4.98 1.20
C VAL A 65 -7.13 5.33 0.76
N VAL A 66 -7.38 6.61 0.50
CA VAL A 66 -8.71 7.12 0.14
C VAL A 66 -8.67 7.76 -1.23
N ALA A 67 -9.60 7.37 -2.11
CA ALA A 67 -9.85 8.02 -3.38
C ALA A 67 -11.36 8.07 -3.67
N GLY A 68 -11.91 9.28 -3.71
CA GLY A 68 -13.35 9.49 -3.81
C GLY A 68 -14.13 8.79 -2.69
N ASN A 69 -15.08 7.94 -3.03
CA ASN A 69 -15.87 7.18 -2.04
C ASN A 69 -15.29 5.78 -1.76
N ASN A 70 -13.99 5.58 -1.94
CA ASN A 70 -13.34 4.31 -1.72
C ASN A 70 -12.22 4.43 -0.70
N ILE A 71 -12.15 3.45 0.21
CA ILE A 71 -11.03 3.23 1.12
C ILE A 71 -10.39 1.90 0.74
N PHE A 72 -9.07 1.90 0.56
CA PHE A 72 -8.30 0.71 0.24
C PHE A 72 -7.36 0.37 1.38
N VAL A 73 -7.33 -0.91 1.77
CA VAL A 73 -6.44 -1.45 2.78
C VAL A 73 -5.86 -2.79 2.34
N THR A 74 -4.63 -3.07 2.72
CA THR A 74 -4.03 -4.39 2.54
C THR A 74 -4.20 -5.23 3.81
N THR A 75 -4.34 -6.54 3.63
CA THR A 75 -4.40 -7.50 4.74
C THR A 75 -3.77 -8.83 4.33
N ALA A 76 -3.31 -9.58 5.32
CA ALA A 76 -2.86 -10.95 5.16
C ALA A 76 -3.71 -11.85 6.07
N VAL A 77 -4.46 -12.76 5.47
CA VAL A 77 -5.40 -13.66 6.16
C VAL A 77 -4.76 -15.03 6.25
N ASP A 78 -4.53 -15.52 7.47
CA ASP A 78 -4.13 -16.90 7.70
C ASP A 78 -5.28 -17.84 7.31
N SER A 79 -5.02 -18.80 6.46
CA SER A 79 -6.04 -19.77 6.00
C SER A 79 -6.68 -20.56 7.16
N ASN A 80 -6.00 -20.69 8.28
CA ASN A 80 -6.48 -21.39 9.46
C ASN A 80 -6.98 -20.47 10.58
N ASN A 81 -6.79 -19.15 10.46
CA ASN A 81 -7.14 -18.20 11.52
C ASN A 81 -7.69 -16.89 10.93
N THR A 82 -8.99 -16.83 10.80
CA THR A 82 -9.72 -15.64 10.34
C THR A 82 -9.84 -14.53 11.40
N LYS A 83 -9.33 -14.74 12.62
CA LYS A 83 -9.42 -13.73 13.69
C LYS A 83 -8.38 -12.64 13.47
N PRO A 84 -8.75 -11.36 13.68
CA PRO A 84 -7.79 -10.27 13.70
C PRO A 84 -6.68 -10.54 14.71
N LEU A 85 -5.44 -10.26 14.33
CA LEU A 85 -4.31 -10.36 15.26
C LEU A 85 -4.52 -9.38 16.40
N ASN A 86 -4.59 -9.89 17.63
CA ASN A 86 -4.73 -9.04 18.82
C ASN A 86 -3.34 -8.70 19.35
N HIS A 87 -2.89 -7.47 19.12
CA HIS A 87 -1.57 -7.00 19.54
C HIS A 87 -1.57 -6.23 20.88
N ALA A 88 -2.65 -6.29 21.64
CA ALA A 88 -2.80 -5.55 22.91
C ALA A 88 -1.89 -6.05 24.05
N GLY A 89 -1.10 -7.10 23.85
CA GLY A 89 -0.18 -7.64 24.84
C GLY A 89 1.27 -7.27 24.55
N GLY A 90 2.00 -6.78 25.54
CA GLY A 90 3.44 -6.53 25.43
C GLY A 90 4.21 -7.77 24.96
N VAL A 91 5.09 -7.59 23.99
CA VAL A 91 5.83 -8.71 23.38
C VAL A 91 7.06 -9.03 24.23
N ARG A 92 7.00 -10.11 24.98
CA ARG A 92 8.14 -10.63 25.75
C ARG A 92 9.20 -11.33 24.88
N ASN A 93 8.84 -11.79 23.68
CA ASN A 93 9.74 -12.52 22.79
C ASN A 93 9.90 -11.77 21.48
N MET A 94 11.07 -11.19 21.27
CA MET A 94 11.44 -10.45 20.07
C MET A 94 11.59 -11.32 18.80
N ARG A 95 11.60 -12.65 18.93
CA ARG A 95 11.75 -13.56 17.80
C ARG A 95 10.41 -14.14 17.41
N GLY A 96 9.80 -13.56 16.37
CA GLY A 96 8.63 -14.15 15.72
C GLY A 96 8.93 -15.53 15.12
N LYS A 97 7.89 -16.34 15.01
CA LYS A 97 7.97 -17.61 14.27
C LYS A 97 7.74 -17.34 12.78
N ARG A 98 8.41 -18.14 11.93
CA ARG A 98 8.07 -18.18 10.52
C ARG A 98 6.66 -18.80 10.38
N ALA A 99 5.84 -18.27 9.49
CA ALA A 99 4.55 -18.86 9.18
C ALA A 99 4.73 -20.31 8.71
N SER A 100 3.91 -21.20 9.21
CA SER A 100 3.86 -22.62 8.80
C SER A 100 2.97 -22.80 7.58
N GLU A 101 1.91 -22.00 7.49
CA GLU A 101 0.87 -22.10 6.49
C GLU A 101 0.86 -20.90 5.53
N PRO A 102 0.24 -21.04 4.35
CA PRO A 102 0.01 -19.93 3.45
C PRO A 102 -0.90 -18.86 4.07
N PHE A 103 -0.70 -17.63 3.63
CA PHE A 103 -1.60 -16.51 3.86
C PHE A 103 -2.24 -16.09 2.54
N ASP A 104 -3.48 -15.68 2.61
CA ASP A 104 -4.16 -14.99 1.52
C ASP A 104 -3.89 -13.50 1.64
N PHE A 105 -3.07 -12.97 0.73
CA PHE A 105 -2.69 -11.56 0.66
C PHE A 105 -3.73 -10.81 -0.15
N LYS A 106 -4.47 -9.92 0.49
CA LYS A 106 -5.62 -9.25 -0.10
C LYS A 106 -5.48 -7.74 -0.15
N LEU A 107 -6.05 -7.17 -1.19
CA LEU A 107 -6.47 -5.78 -1.23
C LEU A 107 -7.99 -5.72 -1.03
N ILE A 108 -8.45 -4.84 -0.15
CA ILE A 108 -9.86 -4.69 0.21
C ILE A 108 -10.29 -3.26 -0.11
N CYS A 109 -11.46 -3.11 -0.71
CA CYS A 109 -12.13 -1.83 -0.92
C CYS A 109 -13.37 -1.72 -0.03
N ILE A 110 -13.47 -0.60 0.67
CA ILE A 110 -14.56 -0.28 1.59
C ILE A 110 -15.17 1.06 1.17
N SER A 111 -16.47 1.22 1.33
CA SER A 111 -17.16 2.49 1.14
C SER A 111 -16.77 3.49 2.22
N LEU A 112 -16.31 4.67 1.82
CA LEU A 112 -16.02 5.78 2.75
C LEU A 112 -17.30 6.24 3.47
N LYS A 113 -18.46 6.15 2.81
CA LYS A 113 -19.73 6.66 3.32
C LYS A 113 -20.23 5.88 4.54
N ASP A 114 -20.14 4.55 4.50
CA ASP A 114 -20.83 3.67 5.46
C ASP A 114 -20.01 2.47 5.94
N GLY A 115 -18.76 2.34 5.48
CA GLY A 115 -17.88 1.24 5.85
C GLY A 115 -18.22 -0.11 5.22
N ALA A 116 -19.19 -0.18 4.30
CA ALA A 116 -19.56 -1.43 3.65
C ALA A 116 -18.42 -1.95 2.75
N PHE A 117 -18.20 -3.27 2.79
CA PHE A 117 -17.30 -3.91 1.82
C PHE A 117 -17.85 -3.73 0.40
N LYS A 118 -17.01 -3.24 -0.50
CA LYS A 118 -17.31 -3.17 -1.94
C LYS A 118 -16.79 -4.40 -2.66
N TRP A 119 -15.54 -4.75 -2.39
CA TRP A 119 -14.90 -5.96 -2.92
C TRP A 119 -13.65 -6.33 -2.11
N GLU A 120 -13.22 -7.56 -2.27
CA GLU A 120 -11.95 -8.11 -1.78
C GLU A 120 -11.26 -8.83 -2.94
N THR A 121 -9.99 -8.54 -3.18
CA THR A 121 -9.20 -9.17 -4.23
C THR A 121 -8.03 -9.91 -3.60
N SER A 122 -7.95 -11.22 -3.82
CA SER A 122 -6.79 -12.03 -3.47
C SER A 122 -5.68 -11.77 -4.49
N ILE A 123 -4.57 -11.21 -4.03
CA ILE A 123 -3.39 -10.95 -4.86
C ILE A 123 -2.54 -12.22 -4.97
N ALA A 124 -2.43 -12.97 -3.89
CA ALA A 124 -1.73 -14.24 -3.84
C ALA A 124 -2.11 -15.04 -2.59
N ASN A 125 -2.20 -16.35 -2.74
CA ASN A 125 -2.20 -17.28 -1.62
C ASN A 125 -0.82 -17.95 -1.57
N LYS A 126 0.03 -17.52 -0.64
CA LYS A 126 1.43 -17.93 -0.59
C LYS A 126 1.95 -17.96 0.85
N LYS A 127 2.85 -18.88 1.13
CA LYS A 127 3.56 -18.91 2.41
C LYS A 127 4.58 -17.77 2.44
N PRO A 128 4.58 -16.92 3.50
CA PRO A 128 5.61 -15.90 3.69
C PRO A 128 7.01 -16.51 3.70
N GLU A 129 7.96 -15.85 3.04
CA GLU A 129 9.31 -16.40 2.90
C GLU A 129 10.14 -16.23 4.16
N PHE A 130 9.82 -15.22 4.99
CA PHE A 130 10.58 -14.86 6.18
C PHE A 130 9.67 -14.71 7.40
N ARG A 131 10.26 -14.85 8.58
CA ARG A 131 9.61 -14.48 9.83
C ARG A 131 9.47 -12.97 9.95
N ILE A 132 8.53 -12.53 10.77
CA ILE A 132 8.36 -11.14 11.16
C ILE A 132 8.42 -11.01 12.69
N HIS A 133 8.58 -9.78 13.18
CA HIS A 133 8.44 -9.50 14.61
C HIS A 133 7.00 -9.82 15.06
N PRO A 134 6.78 -10.33 16.29
CA PRO A 134 5.42 -10.68 16.75
C PRO A 134 4.43 -9.52 16.78
N SER A 135 4.91 -8.26 16.83
CA SER A 135 4.07 -7.07 16.73
C SER A 135 3.88 -6.56 15.29
N ASN A 136 4.50 -7.21 14.30
CA ASN A 136 4.33 -6.85 12.89
C ASN A 136 3.29 -7.76 12.21
N THR A 137 2.90 -7.42 11.00
CA THR A 137 2.01 -8.21 10.14
C THR A 137 2.69 -8.48 8.80
N TYR A 138 2.11 -9.38 7.99
CA TYR A 138 2.57 -9.64 6.63
C TYR A 138 1.96 -8.68 5.59
N ALA A 139 1.16 -7.70 6.03
CA ALA A 139 0.57 -6.64 5.21
C ALA A 139 0.74 -5.28 5.90
N THR A 140 1.98 -4.84 6.01
CA THR A 140 2.36 -3.58 6.67
C THR A 140 2.49 -2.44 5.66
N GLU A 141 2.85 -2.77 4.42
CA GLU A 141 3.02 -1.80 3.36
C GLU A 141 1.67 -1.20 2.96
N SER A 142 1.60 0.13 3.02
CA SER A 142 0.41 0.88 2.60
C SER A 142 0.29 0.87 1.07
N PRO A 143 -0.92 0.70 0.53
CA PRO A 143 -1.13 0.86 -0.91
C PRO A 143 -0.94 2.31 -1.33
N VAL A 144 -0.92 2.55 -2.64
CA VAL A 144 -0.93 3.87 -3.26
C VAL A 144 -1.88 3.86 -4.45
N THR A 145 -2.52 4.99 -4.76
CA THR A 145 -3.41 5.10 -5.93
C THR A 145 -3.07 6.31 -6.78
N ASP A 146 -3.31 6.19 -8.08
CA ASP A 146 -3.25 7.27 -9.06
C ASP A 146 -4.64 7.83 -9.40
N GLY A 147 -5.70 7.37 -8.72
CA GLY A 147 -7.08 7.71 -8.97
C GLY A 147 -7.78 6.77 -9.98
N LYS A 148 -7.05 5.87 -10.64
CA LYS A 148 -7.56 4.87 -11.58
C LYS A 148 -7.26 3.44 -11.13
N TYR A 149 -6.04 3.22 -10.66
CA TYR A 149 -5.57 1.95 -10.10
C TYR A 149 -5.13 2.12 -8.66
N VAL A 150 -5.17 1.02 -7.94
CA VAL A 150 -4.56 0.88 -6.62
C VAL A 150 -3.39 -0.07 -6.74
N TYR A 151 -2.23 0.37 -6.30
CA TYR A 151 -1.01 -0.42 -6.32
C TYR A 151 -0.71 -0.88 -4.91
N CYS A 152 -0.49 -2.18 -4.73
CA CYS A 152 -0.12 -2.75 -3.45
C CYS A 152 1.18 -3.56 -3.57
N TYR A 153 1.92 -3.60 -2.47
CA TYR A 153 3.15 -4.36 -2.32
C TYR A 153 3.06 -5.23 -1.08
N PHE A 154 3.42 -6.50 -1.23
CA PHE A 154 3.54 -7.44 -0.12
C PHE A 154 4.97 -7.95 -0.06
N ALA A 155 5.80 -7.29 0.73
CA ALA A 155 7.23 -7.58 0.85
C ALA A 155 7.51 -9.00 1.33
N ALA A 156 6.64 -9.56 2.18
CA ALA A 156 6.77 -10.90 2.73
C ALA A 156 6.78 -12.01 1.67
N ILE A 157 6.26 -11.72 0.48
CA ILE A 157 6.19 -12.63 -0.67
C ILE A 157 6.78 -12.00 -1.94
N GLY A 158 7.27 -10.75 -1.86
CA GLY A 158 7.88 -10.03 -2.98
C GLY A 158 6.93 -9.69 -4.13
N LYS A 159 5.62 -9.52 -3.86
CA LYS A 159 4.60 -9.31 -4.89
C LYS A 159 4.16 -7.86 -4.94
N VAL A 160 4.16 -7.28 -6.16
CA VAL A 160 3.51 -6.00 -6.45
C VAL A 160 2.34 -6.25 -7.38
N ALA A 161 1.23 -5.56 -7.18
CA ALA A 161 0.04 -5.66 -8.01
C ALA A 161 -0.58 -4.29 -8.28
N ALA A 162 -1.20 -4.15 -9.44
CA ALA A 162 -2.15 -3.09 -9.76
C ALA A 162 -3.55 -3.69 -9.87
N VAL A 163 -4.50 -3.07 -9.21
CA VAL A 163 -5.91 -3.46 -9.18
C VAL A 163 -6.74 -2.25 -9.57
N ASP A 164 -7.72 -2.42 -10.42
CA ASP A 164 -8.62 -1.32 -10.76
C ASP A 164 -9.67 -1.07 -9.65
N PHE A 165 -10.47 -0.02 -9.79
CA PHE A 165 -11.47 0.32 -8.78
C PHE A 165 -12.68 -0.61 -8.75
N SER A 166 -12.79 -1.54 -9.71
CA SER A 166 -13.77 -2.64 -9.68
C SER A 166 -13.27 -3.88 -8.91
N GLY A 167 -11.99 -3.93 -8.58
CA GLY A 167 -11.34 -5.04 -7.90
C GLY A 167 -10.65 -6.03 -8.83
N GLU A 168 -10.60 -5.75 -10.13
CA GLU A 168 -9.93 -6.61 -11.10
C GLU A 168 -8.42 -6.36 -11.13
N ILE A 169 -7.64 -7.44 -11.10
CA ILE A 169 -6.17 -7.35 -11.18
C ILE A 169 -5.77 -6.97 -12.61
N PHE A 170 -5.13 -5.81 -12.75
CA PHE A 170 -4.63 -5.34 -14.03
C PHE A 170 -3.29 -5.98 -14.38
N TRP A 171 -2.35 -6.02 -13.42
CA TRP A 171 -1.10 -6.76 -13.54
C TRP A 171 -0.55 -7.14 -12.15
N THR A 172 0.31 -8.18 -12.15
CA THR A 172 1.14 -8.53 -10.99
C THR A 172 2.56 -8.81 -11.44
N ILE A 173 3.54 -8.50 -10.57
CA ILE A 173 4.94 -8.83 -10.78
C ILE A 173 5.58 -9.33 -9.50
N ASP A 174 6.65 -10.09 -9.64
CA ASP A 174 7.52 -10.51 -8.56
C ASP A 174 8.79 -9.66 -8.55
N VAL A 175 9.07 -9.01 -7.44
CA VAL A 175 10.29 -8.20 -7.23
C VAL A 175 11.28 -8.88 -6.29
N GLY A 176 10.94 -10.06 -5.79
CA GLY A 176 11.68 -10.83 -4.79
C GLY A 176 11.31 -10.46 -3.37
N ALA A 177 11.39 -11.43 -2.47
CA ALA A 177 11.23 -11.24 -1.04
C ALA A 177 12.60 -11.24 -0.36
N PHE A 178 12.84 -10.26 0.50
CA PHE A 178 14.14 -10.06 1.15
C PHE A 178 13.99 -10.02 2.66
N PRO A 179 14.86 -10.72 3.42
CA PRO A 179 14.80 -10.71 4.86
C PRO A 179 15.22 -9.36 5.42
N SER A 180 14.46 -8.84 6.35
CA SER A 180 14.86 -7.69 7.15
C SER A 180 15.79 -8.10 8.29
N GLY A 181 16.59 -7.17 8.79
CA GLY A 181 17.42 -7.35 9.97
C GLY A 181 16.64 -7.87 11.16
N ASN A 182 17.23 -8.79 11.89
CA ASN A 182 16.61 -9.50 13.02
C ASN A 182 15.28 -10.22 12.69
N GLY A 183 14.86 -10.25 11.42
CA GLY A 183 13.58 -10.83 11.01
C GLY A 183 12.39 -10.04 11.50
N PHE A 184 12.47 -8.71 11.50
CA PHE A 184 11.38 -7.84 11.97
C PHE A 184 10.30 -7.60 10.93
N GLY A 185 10.53 -8.00 9.69
CA GLY A 185 9.62 -7.79 8.57
C GLY A 185 9.86 -6.45 7.89
N SER A 186 9.06 -6.14 6.87
CA SER A 186 9.11 -4.90 6.11
C SER A 186 8.13 -3.87 6.66
N GLY A 187 8.24 -2.64 6.19
CA GLY A 187 7.34 -1.52 6.49
C GLY A 187 7.46 -0.40 5.45
N SER A 188 8.27 -0.61 4.40
CA SER A 188 8.46 0.37 3.32
C SER A 188 7.29 0.30 2.34
N SER A 189 6.47 1.33 2.31
CA SER A 189 5.33 1.46 1.39
C SER A 189 5.78 1.94 0.00
N LEU A 190 4.94 1.71 -1.01
CA LEU A 190 5.18 2.25 -2.36
C LEU A 190 5.02 3.78 -2.38
N GLY A 191 5.85 4.44 -3.21
CA GLY A 191 5.61 5.81 -3.67
C GLY A 191 5.08 5.81 -5.10
N TYR A 192 4.26 6.80 -5.44
CA TYR A 192 3.77 7.01 -6.81
C TYR A 192 4.02 8.44 -7.27
N LYS A 193 4.50 8.60 -8.50
CA LYS A 193 4.59 9.90 -9.16
C LYS A 193 4.65 9.76 -10.68
N ASP A 194 3.82 10.53 -11.38
CA ASP A 194 3.86 10.69 -12.84
C ASP A 194 3.99 9.36 -13.60
N GLY A 195 3.09 8.41 -13.32
CA GLY A 195 3.05 7.09 -13.95
C GLY A 195 4.16 6.11 -13.51
N LYS A 196 4.86 6.41 -12.42
CA LYS A 196 5.94 5.56 -11.89
C LYS A 196 5.67 5.18 -10.45
N LEU A 197 5.94 3.93 -10.15
CA LEU A 197 6.01 3.43 -8.78
C LEU A 197 7.46 3.40 -8.32
N PHE A 198 7.67 3.68 -7.05
CA PHE A 198 8.98 3.63 -6.40
C PHE A 198 8.91 2.71 -5.18
N LEU A 199 9.86 1.79 -5.10
CA LEU A 199 10.00 0.83 -4.03
C LEU A 199 11.40 0.92 -3.45
N GLN A 200 11.50 1.12 -2.13
CA GLN A 200 12.75 1.00 -1.39
C GLN A 200 12.76 -0.34 -0.67
N CYS A 201 13.74 -1.15 -0.96
CA CYS A 201 13.95 -2.45 -0.33
C CYS A 201 15.34 -2.47 0.31
N ASP A 202 15.45 -1.88 1.49
CA ASP A 202 16.67 -1.94 2.29
C ASP A 202 16.62 -3.18 3.19
N ASN A 203 17.62 -4.03 3.05
CA ASN A 203 17.72 -5.32 3.72
C ASN A 203 19.19 -5.69 3.98
N ASP A 204 19.43 -6.78 4.70
CA ASP A 204 20.79 -7.14 5.11
C ASP A 204 21.60 -7.87 4.04
N LYS A 205 21.09 -8.01 2.80
CA LYS A 205 21.77 -8.71 1.71
C LYS A 205 21.97 -7.83 0.48
N ASP A 206 20.86 -7.45 -0.16
CA ASP A 206 20.86 -6.77 -1.45
C ASP A 206 19.88 -5.60 -1.42
N SER A 207 20.29 -4.50 -0.78
CA SER A 207 19.50 -3.29 -0.71
C SER A 207 19.42 -2.59 -2.05
N PHE A 208 18.23 -2.11 -2.41
CA PHE A 208 18.00 -1.40 -3.66
C PHE A 208 16.83 -0.44 -3.60
N VAL A 209 16.80 0.46 -4.55
CA VAL A 209 15.60 1.22 -4.95
C VAL A 209 15.23 0.81 -6.36
N LEU A 210 13.95 0.60 -6.59
CA LEU A 210 13.38 0.16 -7.84
C LEU A 210 12.30 1.14 -8.30
N SER A 211 12.31 1.49 -9.59
CA SER A 211 11.20 2.18 -10.23
C SER A 211 10.53 1.26 -11.25
N LEU A 212 9.21 1.24 -11.22
CA LEU A 212 8.36 0.49 -12.12
C LEU A 212 7.47 1.45 -12.92
N ASP A 213 7.16 1.10 -14.15
CA ASP A 213 6.08 1.71 -14.91
C ASP A 213 4.75 1.30 -14.29
N ALA A 214 3.96 2.26 -13.86
CA ALA A 214 2.70 2.00 -13.16
C ALA A 214 1.64 1.33 -14.04
N ASN A 215 1.68 1.54 -15.36
CA ASN A 215 0.71 0.95 -16.28
C ASN A 215 1.03 -0.51 -16.61
N THR A 216 2.28 -0.92 -16.54
CA THR A 216 2.70 -2.24 -17.03
C THR A 216 3.39 -3.11 -15.99
N GLY A 217 3.79 -2.53 -14.85
CA GLY A 217 4.61 -3.19 -13.85
C GLY A 217 6.06 -3.42 -14.27
N LYS A 218 6.48 -3.01 -15.48
CA LYS A 218 7.84 -3.22 -15.98
C LYS A 218 8.85 -2.39 -15.21
N GLU A 219 10.01 -2.99 -14.94
CA GLU A 219 11.15 -2.27 -14.38
C GLU A 219 11.62 -1.17 -15.32
N LEU A 220 11.65 0.06 -14.81
CA LEU A 220 12.24 1.21 -15.51
C LEU A 220 13.72 1.34 -15.15
N TRP A 221 14.05 1.18 -13.89
CA TRP A 221 15.42 1.11 -13.40
C TRP A 221 15.47 0.52 -11.99
N LYS A 222 16.63 -0.07 -11.66
CA LYS A 222 16.98 -0.57 -10.34
C LYS A 222 18.36 -0.03 -9.94
N ARG A 223 18.50 0.43 -8.70
CA ARG A 223 19.76 0.95 -8.15
C ARG A 223 20.10 0.24 -6.85
N LYS A 224 21.26 -0.39 -6.82
CA LYS A 224 21.82 -0.96 -5.60
C LYS A 224 22.13 0.14 -4.58
N ARG A 225 22.02 -0.20 -3.31
CA ARG A 225 22.31 0.67 -2.17
C ARG A 225 23.27 -0.03 -1.21
N SER A 226 24.18 0.75 -0.64
CA SER A 226 24.97 0.35 0.52
C SER A 226 24.21 0.75 1.79
N SER A 227 23.15 0.02 2.10
CA SER A 227 22.29 0.27 3.26
C SER A 227 21.97 -1.06 3.90
N SER A 228 21.92 -1.10 5.23
CA SER A 228 21.31 -2.21 5.97
C SER A 228 19.80 -2.07 5.96
N THR A 229 19.10 -2.95 6.68
CA THR A 229 17.65 -2.90 6.82
C THR A 229 17.17 -1.53 7.27
N SER A 230 16.23 -0.98 6.53
CA SER A 230 15.48 0.24 6.83
C SER A 230 13.99 0.00 6.55
N TRP A 231 13.13 0.66 7.32
CA TRP A 231 11.67 0.61 7.16
C TRP A 231 11.10 1.91 6.57
N SER A 232 11.98 2.77 6.06
CA SER A 232 11.59 4.04 5.42
C SER A 232 10.87 3.77 4.10
N SER A 233 9.82 4.52 3.85
CA SER A 233 9.18 4.58 2.53
C SER A 233 9.86 5.64 1.66
N PRO A 234 9.95 5.44 0.34
CA PRO A 234 10.44 6.47 -0.57
C PRO A 234 9.52 7.69 -0.51
N PHE A 235 10.13 8.87 -0.46
CA PHE A 235 9.42 10.14 -0.40
C PHE A 235 9.71 10.98 -1.64
N ILE A 236 8.66 11.49 -2.28
CA ILE A 236 8.80 12.34 -3.46
C ILE A 236 8.74 13.79 -3.02
N TRP A 237 9.89 14.41 -3.02
CA TRP A 237 10.04 15.82 -2.65
C TRP A 237 10.02 16.70 -3.88
N LYS A 238 9.07 17.62 -3.93
CA LYS A 238 8.93 18.59 -5.02
C LYS A 238 9.16 20.01 -4.51
N ASN A 239 9.96 20.75 -5.23
CA ASN A 239 10.13 22.19 -5.04
C ASN A 239 10.03 22.94 -6.39
N SER A 240 10.24 24.27 -6.39
CA SER A 240 10.13 25.10 -7.60
C SER A 240 11.17 24.78 -8.68
N LYS A 241 12.25 24.07 -8.35
CA LYS A 241 13.35 23.79 -9.28
C LYS A 241 13.34 22.36 -9.81
N ARG A 242 12.90 21.37 -8.98
CA ARG A 242 12.99 19.95 -9.33
C ARG A 242 12.08 19.06 -8.47
N THR A 243 11.95 17.84 -8.90
CA THR A 243 11.32 16.75 -8.13
C THR A 243 12.38 15.70 -7.85
N ASP A 244 12.58 15.36 -6.58
CA ASP A 244 13.55 14.36 -6.13
C ASP A 244 12.85 13.17 -5.50
N LEU A 245 13.42 12.00 -5.71
CA LEU A 245 13.10 10.81 -4.91
C LEU A 245 14.07 10.76 -3.73
N VAL A 246 13.54 10.94 -2.53
CA VAL A 246 14.29 10.87 -1.28
C VAL A 246 14.09 9.49 -0.65
N VAL A 247 15.19 8.82 -0.33
CA VAL A 247 15.22 7.52 0.33
C VAL A 247 16.16 7.60 1.54
N CYS A 248 15.67 7.18 2.70
CA CYS A 248 16.45 7.14 3.93
C CYS A 248 16.88 5.70 4.22
N GLY A 249 18.09 5.53 4.70
CA GLY A 249 18.65 4.24 5.08
C GLY A 249 19.78 4.44 6.09
N SER A 250 20.28 3.36 6.67
CA SER A 250 21.44 3.33 7.56
C SER A 250 22.72 3.06 6.81
#